data_63e1a11c2bf73f540261085251d447cc
#
_entry.id   63e1a11c2bf73f540261085251d447cc
#
_cell.length_a   1.000
_cell.length_b   1.000
_cell.length_c   1.000
_cell.angle_alpha   90.00
_cell.angle_beta   90.00
_cell.angle_gamma   90.00
#
_symmetry.space_group_name_H-M   'P 1'
#
loop_
_entity.id
_entity.type
_entity.pdbx_description
1 polymer ?
#
loop_
_entity_poly.entity_id
_entity_poly.type
_entity_poly.pdbx_seq_one_letter_code
_entity_poly.pdbx_strand_id
1 'polypeptide(L)'
;MTFTFQFAPGRTIGYILGLFEWRLLIVPKLTLPSMTTDKVVATNREAYHNFHILETHECGVALTGTEVKSAREGRCNLKDGYAQIRQQEAWLMNVHISPYTHGNRDNHEPTRARKLLLHRSEIDKLAGKVQEKGLTLVPTKMYLKNGRLKIELAVAKGKKLYDKRETEKRREADREARAMLKERSR
;
A
#
# COMPACT_ATOMS: atom_id res chain seq x y z
N MET A 1 -44.89 -36.97 6.70
CA MET A 1 -44.87 -36.22 5.43
C MET A 1 -43.63 -36.64 4.68
N THR A 2 -43.84 -37.37 3.60
CA THR A 2 -42.79 -37.96 2.78
C THR A 2 -42.54 -37.03 1.60
N PHE A 3 -41.39 -36.39 1.50
CA PHE A 3 -40.97 -35.64 0.31
C PHE A 3 -40.11 -36.56 -0.58
N THR A 4 -40.62 -36.87 -1.75
CA THR A 4 -39.92 -37.64 -2.78
C THR A 4 -39.34 -36.67 -3.78
N PHE A 5 -38.00 -36.56 -3.87
CA PHE A 5 -37.32 -35.89 -4.97
C PHE A 5 -36.91 -36.93 -6.01
N GLN A 6 -37.43 -36.82 -7.22
CA GLN A 6 -37.13 -37.68 -8.36
C GLN A 6 -36.07 -37.01 -9.23
N PHE A 7 -34.89 -37.62 -9.26
CA PHE A 7 -33.84 -37.30 -10.22
C PHE A 7 -33.64 -38.45 -11.19
N ALA A 8 -33.56 -38.16 -12.45
CA ALA A 8 -33.41 -38.95 -13.66
C ALA A 8 -32.92 -40.44 -13.53
N PRO A 9 -33.22 -41.32 -14.49
CA PRO A 9 -33.74 -42.68 -14.23
C PRO A 9 -32.70 -43.67 -13.70
N GLY A 10 -33.02 -44.31 -12.56
CA GLY A 10 -32.45 -45.62 -12.29
C GLY A 10 -31.85 -45.94 -10.93
N ARG A 11 -32.01 -45.15 -9.84
CA ARG A 11 -31.65 -45.67 -8.48
C ARG A 11 -32.50 -45.05 -7.38
N THR A 12 -33.33 -45.90 -6.77
CA THR A 12 -34.07 -45.62 -5.53
C THR A 12 -33.16 -45.94 -4.34
N ILE A 13 -32.83 -44.96 -3.50
CA ILE A 13 -32.16 -45.20 -2.23
C ILE A 13 -33.09 -44.72 -1.13
N GLY A 14 -33.63 -45.72 -0.36
CA GLY A 14 -34.43 -45.47 0.83
C GLY A 14 -33.54 -45.12 2.01
N TYR A 15 -33.83 -44.00 2.68
CA TYR A 15 -33.19 -43.62 3.96
C TYR A 15 -34.11 -43.93 5.13
N ILE A 16 -33.61 -44.77 6.03
CA ILE A 16 -34.19 -45.08 7.34
C ILE A 16 -33.93 -43.89 8.25
N LEU A 17 -34.99 -43.39 8.89
CA LEU A 17 -34.94 -42.37 9.94
C LEU A 17 -34.12 -42.86 11.14
N GLY A 18 -32.85 -42.45 11.21
CA GLY A 18 -32.02 -42.52 12.40
C GLY A 18 -31.78 -41.09 12.94
N LEU A 19 -32.04 -40.90 14.23
CA LEU A 19 -31.76 -39.71 14.99
C LEU A 19 -30.30 -39.25 14.76
N PHE A 20 -30.10 -38.25 13.90
CA PHE A 20 -28.81 -37.60 13.76
C PHE A 20 -28.90 -36.21 14.37
N GLU A 21 -28.19 -36.04 15.48
CA GLU A 21 -27.91 -34.72 16.11
C GLU A 21 -27.43 -33.76 15.06
N TRP A 22 -28.05 -32.60 15.00
CA TRP A 22 -27.60 -31.44 14.24
C TRP A 22 -26.32 -30.87 14.89
N ARG A 23 -25.20 -31.55 14.72
CA ARG A 23 -23.90 -30.89 14.90
C ARG A 23 -23.84 -29.78 13.87
N LEU A 24 -23.91 -28.55 14.33
CA LEU A 24 -23.59 -27.32 13.59
C LEU A 24 -22.30 -27.54 12.81
N LEU A 25 -22.40 -27.92 11.54
CA LEU A 25 -21.32 -27.75 10.58
C LEU A 25 -21.09 -26.24 10.47
N ILE A 26 -20.11 -25.75 11.23
CA ILE A 26 -19.51 -24.42 11.02
C ILE A 26 -18.89 -24.50 9.60
N VAL A 27 -19.67 -24.13 8.61
CA VAL A 27 -19.15 -23.86 7.27
C VAL A 27 -18.21 -22.67 7.47
N PRO A 28 -16.89 -22.82 7.26
CA PRO A 28 -16.01 -21.69 7.35
C PRO A 28 -16.52 -20.67 6.33
N LYS A 29 -16.91 -19.50 6.82
CA LYS A 29 -17.34 -18.37 6.00
C LYS A 29 -16.20 -18.12 5.02
N LEU A 30 -16.36 -18.58 3.79
CA LEU A 30 -15.43 -18.33 2.71
C LEU A 30 -15.44 -16.82 2.50
N THR A 31 -14.55 -16.14 3.17
CA THR A 31 -14.32 -14.71 2.98
C THR A 31 -13.65 -14.59 1.63
N LEU A 32 -14.47 -14.38 0.59
CA LEU A 32 -13.96 -13.93 -0.69
C LEU A 32 -13.08 -12.72 -0.41
N PRO A 33 -11.82 -12.71 -0.88
CA PRO A 33 -11.01 -11.51 -0.77
C PRO A 33 -11.79 -10.39 -1.47
N SER A 34 -12.23 -9.41 -0.70
CA SER A 34 -12.84 -8.23 -1.27
C SER A 34 -11.81 -7.63 -2.22
N MET A 35 -12.09 -7.60 -3.51
CA MET A 35 -11.33 -6.84 -4.50
C MET A 35 -11.55 -5.35 -4.22
N THR A 36 -11.08 -4.89 -3.07
CA THR A 36 -10.95 -3.47 -2.81
C THR A 36 -9.75 -3.01 -3.61
N THR A 37 -10.01 -2.41 -4.74
CA THR A 37 -8.98 -1.72 -5.52
C THR A 37 -8.37 -0.65 -4.63
N ASP A 38 -7.12 -0.86 -4.23
CA ASP A 38 -6.39 0.09 -3.40
C ASP A 38 -6.28 1.42 -4.17
N LYS A 39 -6.97 2.45 -3.67
CA LYS A 39 -6.94 3.77 -4.30
C LYS A 39 -5.61 4.44 -3.97
N VAL A 40 -4.73 4.58 -4.97
CA VAL A 40 -3.48 5.33 -4.83
C VAL A 40 -3.82 6.82 -4.69
N VAL A 41 -3.31 7.42 -3.62
CA VAL A 41 -3.51 8.83 -3.26
C VAL A 41 -2.35 9.68 -3.76
N ALA A 42 -1.12 9.22 -3.54
CA ALA A 42 0.09 9.89 -4.01
C ALA A 42 1.19 8.88 -4.35
N THR A 43 2.04 9.23 -5.32
CA THR A 43 3.21 8.43 -5.72
C THR A 43 4.44 9.31 -5.76
N ASN A 44 5.53 8.85 -5.17
CA ASN A 44 6.82 9.51 -5.21
C ASN A 44 7.63 9.03 -6.42
N ARG A 45 7.49 9.71 -7.54
CA ARG A 45 8.25 9.37 -8.77
C ARG A 45 9.74 9.65 -8.63
N GLU A 46 10.11 10.64 -7.83
CA GLU A 46 11.50 11.02 -7.59
C GLU A 46 12.26 9.98 -6.77
N ALA A 47 11.58 9.26 -5.87
CA ALA A 47 12.19 8.13 -5.17
C ALA A 47 12.73 7.09 -6.15
N TYR A 48 11.97 6.72 -7.16
CA TYR A 48 12.40 5.77 -8.20
C TYR A 48 13.51 6.31 -9.11
N HIS A 49 13.58 7.64 -9.27
CA HIS A 49 14.64 8.28 -10.04
C HIS A 49 15.95 8.35 -9.25
N ASN A 50 15.86 8.76 -7.99
CA ASN A 50 17.03 9.10 -7.17
C ASN A 50 17.63 7.91 -6.41
N PHE A 51 16.86 6.84 -6.22
CA PHE A 51 17.24 5.72 -5.37
C PHE A 51 17.08 4.37 -6.08
N HIS A 52 17.94 3.42 -5.74
CA HIS A 52 17.73 1.99 -5.99
C HIS A 52 16.88 1.45 -4.84
N ILE A 53 15.67 1.00 -5.12
CA ILE A 53 14.77 0.39 -4.15
C ILE A 53 15.18 -1.05 -3.96
N LEU A 54 15.51 -1.45 -2.73
CA LEU A 54 15.92 -2.79 -2.37
C LEU A 54 14.73 -3.61 -1.88
N GLU A 55 13.96 -3.06 -0.95
CA GLU A 55 12.79 -3.72 -0.35
C GLU A 55 11.70 -2.69 -0.09
N THR A 56 10.45 -3.16 -0.01
CA THR A 56 9.30 -2.32 0.34
C THR A 56 8.52 -2.92 1.50
N HIS A 57 8.03 -2.07 2.40
CA HIS A 57 7.24 -2.44 3.57
C HIS A 57 5.95 -1.62 3.60
N GLU A 58 4.82 -2.28 3.84
CA GLU A 58 3.55 -1.59 4.06
C GLU A 58 3.47 -1.14 5.52
N CYS A 59 3.19 0.12 5.76
CA CYS A 59 3.01 0.66 7.10
C CYS A 59 1.75 1.53 7.20
N GLY A 60 1.18 1.58 8.41
CA GLY A 60 0.17 2.56 8.75
C GLY A 60 0.79 3.92 9.04
N VAL A 61 -0.01 4.97 9.06
CA VAL A 61 0.43 6.32 9.44
C VAL A 61 -0.57 6.96 10.39
N ALA A 62 -0.07 7.58 11.45
CA ALA A 62 -0.88 8.32 12.41
C ALA A 62 -1.12 9.74 11.90
N LEU A 63 -2.36 10.01 11.48
CA LEU A 63 -2.79 11.29 10.93
C LEU A 63 -3.89 11.92 11.78
N THR A 64 -3.99 13.23 11.76
CA THR A 64 -5.12 13.99 12.31
C THR A 64 -6.33 13.91 11.37
N GLY A 65 -7.52 14.25 11.87
CA GLY A 65 -8.74 14.19 11.05
C GLY A 65 -8.69 15.09 9.81
N THR A 66 -8.10 16.27 9.91
CA THR A 66 -7.91 17.21 8.78
C THR A 66 -6.93 16.68 7.76
N GLU A 67 -5.83 16.05 8.20
CA GLU A 67 -4.86 15.39 7.31
C GLU A 67 -5.47 14.21 6.54
N VAL A 68 -6.27 13.38 7.21
CA VAL A 68 -6.96 12.25 6.56
C VAL A 68 -7.89 12.75 5.45
N LYS A 69 -8.65 13.82 5.71
CA LYS A 69 -9.54 14.42 4.71
C LYS A 69 -8.76 14.96 3.52
N SER A 70 -7.72 15.76 3.78
CA SER A 70 -6.85 16.32 2.75
C SER A 70 -6.14 15.24 1.92
N ALA A 71 -5.61 14.20 2.56
CA ALA A 71 -4.97 13.09 1.87
C ALA A 71 -5.96 12.32 0.99
N ARG A 72 -7.20 12.05 1.44
CA ARG A 72 -8.24 11.40 0.63
C ARG A 72 -8.58 12.17 -0.64
N GLU A 73 -8.44 13.50 -0.61
CA GLU A 73 -8.59 14.39 -1.78
C GLU A 73 -7.35 14.40 -2.69
N GLY A 74 -6.29 13.66 -2.33
CA GLY A 74 -5.05 13.62 -3.10
C GLY A 74 -4.12 14.81 -2.85
N ARG A 75 -4.38 15.63 -1.84
CA ARG A 75 -3.59 16.83 -1.51
C ARG A 75 -2.39 16.50 -0.63
N CYS A 76 -1.61 15.49 -1.03
CA CYS A 76 -0.37 15.13 -0.37
C CYS A 76 0.77 14.98 -1.36
N ASN A 77 1.98 15.37 -0.94
CA ASN A 77 3.19 15.25 -1.71
C ASN A 77 4.25 14.50 -0.88
N LEU A 78 4.73 13.39 -1.45
CA LEU A 78 5.75 12.53 -0.84
C LEU A 78 7.17 12.91 -1.27
N LYS A 79 7.31 13.90 -2.15
CA LYS A 79 8.60 14.39 -2.61
C LYS A 79 9.44 14.85 -1.42
N ASP A 80 10.72 14.57 -1.44
CA ASP A 80 11.67 14.88 -0.37
C ASP A 80 11.34 14.27 1.01
N GLY A 81 10.29 13.45 1.09
CA GLY A 81 9.92 12.72 2.28
C GLY A 81 10.92 11.58 2.56
N TYR A 82 11.21 11.36 3.82
CA TYR A 82 12.01 10.24 4.31
C TYR A 82 11.47 9.74 5.64
N ALA A 83 11.83 8.52 6.01
CA ALA A 83 11.52 8.02 7.34
C ALA A 83 12.79 7.87 8.19
N GLN A 84 12.64 8.12 9.47
CA GLN A 84 13.70 8.01 10.45
C GLN A 84 13.24 7.16 11.63
N ILE A 85 14.12 6.28 12.11
CA ILE A 85 13.86 5.50 13.32
C ILE A 85 14.54 6.22 14.49
N ARG A 86 13.72 6.62 15.48
CA ARG A 86 14.16 7.27 16.71
C ARG A 86 13.47 6.60 17.90
N GLN A 87 14.19 6.32 18.96
CA GLN A 87 13.65 5.74 20.19
C GLN A 87 12.74 4.52 19.93
N GLN A 88 13.17 3.66 18.99
CA GLN A 88 12.42 2.46 18.61
C GLN A 88 11.04 2.74 17.99
N GLU A 89 10.85 3.92 17.45
CA GLU A 89 9.67 4.32 16.68
C GLU A 89 10.09 4.81 15.29
N ALA A 90 9.24 4.57 14.31
CA ALA A 90 9.45 5.05 12.95
C ALA A 90 8.66 6.35 12.73
N TRP A 91 9.32 7.36 12.22
CA TRP A 91 8.75 8.68 11.97
C TRP A 91 8.90 9.06 10.52
N LEU A 92 7.81 9.51 9.91
CA LEU A 92 7.78 10.06 8.56
C LEU A 92 8.03 11.56 8.66
N MET A 93 9.07 12.01 7.97
CA MET A 93 9.55 13.39 7.97
C MET A 93 9.37 14.02 6.60
N ASN A 94 9.20 15.34 6.57
CA ASN A 94 9.21 16.17 5.37
C ASN A 94 8.18 15.79 4.29
N VAL A 95 7.09 15.11 4.65
CA VAL A 95 5.96 14.83 3.76
C VAL A 95 4.95 15.95 3.90
N HIS A 96 4.66 16.63 2.80
CA HIS A 96 3.71 17.73 2.75
C HIS A 96 2.27 17.21 2.58
N ILE A 97 1.39 17.53 3.52
CA ILE A 97 -0.05 17.35 3.41
C ILE A 97 -0.69 18.73 3.51
N SER A 98 -1.37 19.15 2.45
CA SER A 98 -1.96 20.48 2.41
C SER A 98 -3.03 20.66 3.49
N PRO A 99 -3.21 21.85 4.04
CA PRO A 99 -4.31 22.17 4.95
C PRO A 99 -5.66 21.83 4.31
N TYR A 100 -6.60 21.34 5.13
CA TYR A 100 -7.96 21.05 4.65
C TYR A 100 -8.75 22.35 4.53
N THR A 101 -9.27 22.64 3.35
CA THR A 101 -9.94 23.93 3.03
C THR A 101 -11.14 24.23 3.91
N HIS A 102 -11.83 23.19 4.40
CA HIS A 102 -12.97 23.32 5.31
C HIS A 102 -12.61 23.10 6.79
N GLY A 103 -11.32 23.08 7.11
CA GLY A 103 -10.81 22.79 8.46
C GLY A 103 -10.77 24.00 9.40
N ASN A 104 -11.25 25.17 8.96
CA ASN A 104 -11.23 26.43 9.73
C ASN A 104 -9.85 26.69 10.41
N ARG A 105 -9.82 27.06 11.70
CA ARG A 105 -8.59 27.38 12.46
C ARG A 105 -7.77 26.16 12.91
N ASP A 106 -8.37 24.96 12.91
CA ASP A 106 -7.76 23.73 13.45
C ASP A 106 -6.99 22.93 12.40
N ASN A 107 -6.31 23.61 11.47
CA ASN A 107 -5.46 22.95 10.50
C ASN A 107 -4.10 22.57 11.10
N HIS A 108 -3.58 21.46 10.63
CA HIS A 108 -2.28 20.92 10.99
C HIS A 108 -1.14 21.68 10.29
N GLU A 109 0.06 21.58 10.84
CA GLU A 109 1.27 21.99 10.14
C GLU A 109 1.52 21.03 8.95
N PRO A 110 1.68 21.55 7.71
CA PRO A 110 1.77 20.72 6.49
C PRO A 110 2.91 19.70 6.51
N THR A 111 4.05 20.04 7.10
CA THR A 111 5.29 19.23 7.07
C THR A 111 5.64 18.56 8.39
N ARG A 112 4.73 18.54 9.35
CA ARG A 112 5.00 17.96 10.67
C ARG A 112 5.49 16.50 10.58
N ALA A 113 6.21 16.06 11.58
CA ALA A 113 6.59 14.66 11.74
C ALA A 113 5.34 13.79 12.04
N ARG A 114 5.24 12.62 11.40
CA ARG A 114 4.11 11.69 11.56
C ARG A 114 4.62 10.32 11.94
N LYS A 115 4.02 9.73 12.98
CA LYS A 115 4.40 8.40 13.42
C LYS A 115 3.92 7.35 12.41
N LEU A 116 4.83 6.46 12.02
CA LEU A 116 4.53 5.28 11.22
C LEU A 116 4.18 4.12 12.14
N LEU A 117 3.15 3.37 11.76
CA LEU A 117 2.64 2.23 12.52
C LEU A 117 3.19 0.96 11.87
N LEU A 118 4.20 0.39 12.50
CA LEU A 118 4.90 -0.84 12.12
C LEU A 118 4.94 -1.79 13.32
N HIS A 119 5.07 -3.08 13.07
CA HIS A 119 5.33 -4.04 14.14
C HIS A 119 6.76 -3.86 14.70
N ARG A 120 6.93 -4.18 15.97
CA ARG A 120 8.23 -4.03 16.64
C ARG A 120 9.36 -4.75 15.90
N SER A 121 9.11 -5.97 15.48
CA SER A 121 10.08 -6.77 14.73
C SER A 121 10.46 -6.15 13.37
N GLU A 122 9.55 -5.41 12.73
CA GLU A 122 9.82 -4.68 11.48
C GLU A 122 10.69 -3.45 11.75
N ILE A 123 10.40 -2.71 12.83
CA ILE A 123 11.19 -1.56 13.23
C ILE A 123 12.63 -1.97 13.51
N ASP A 124 12.84 -3.06 14.26
CA ASP A 124 14.17 -3.55 14.61
C ASP A 124 14.95 -3.98 13.36
N LYS A 125 14.31 -4.68 12.42
CA LYS A 125 14.90 -5.04 11.11
C LYS A 125 15.27 -3.82 10.29
N LEU A 126 14.38 -2.83 10.20
CA LEU A 126 14.62 -1.59 9.47
C LEU A 126 15.72 -0.76 10.12
N ALA A 127 15.78 -0.71 11.46
CA ALA A 127 16.83 -0.02 12.20
C ALA A 127 18.21 -0.60 11.87
N GLY A 128 18.35 -1.93 11.86
CA GLY A 128 19.59 -2.59 11.46
C GLY A 128 20.04 -2.21 10.05
N LYS A 129 19.11 -2.24 9.08
CA LYS A 129 19.40 -1.89 7.68
C LYS A 129 19.80 -0.43 7.50
N VAL A 130 19.14 0.50 8.21
CA VAL A 130 19.44 1.94 8.11
C VAL A 130 20.80 2.28 8.71
N GLN A 131 21.30 1.48 9.66
CA GLN A 131 22.67 1.62 10.20
C GLN A 131 23.74 1.27 9.16
N GLU A 132 23.42 0.51 8.12
CA GLU A 132 24.33 0.25 7.02
C GLU A 132 24.58 1.54 6.22
N LYS A 133 25.82 1.77 5.83
CA LYS A 133 26.21 2.99 5.09
C LYS A 133 25.48 3.11 3.75
N GLY A 134 24.84 4.25 3.53
CA GLY A 134 24.21 4.59 2.26
C GLY A 134 22.79 4.08 2.08
N LEU A 135 22.17 3.45 3.09
CA LEU A 135 20.75 3.10 3.06
C LEU A 135 19.89 4.16 3.73
N THR A 136 18.72 4.38 3.20
CA THR A 136 17.71 5.31 3.71
C THR A 136 16.31 4.75 3.55
N LEU A 137 15.35 5.26 4.30
CA LEU A 137 13.93 4.89 4.20
C LEU A 137 13.17 6.01 3.47
N VAL A 138 12.57 5.68 2.34
CA VAL A 138 11.87 6.65 1.49
C VAL A 138 10.43 6.19 1.24
N PRO A 139 9.41 7.05 1.43
CA PRO A 139 8.04 6.72 1.06
C PRO A 139 7.91 6.70 -0.47
N THR A 140 7.39 5.61 -1.02
CA THR A 140 7.17 5.44 -2.47
C THR A 140 5.75 5.75 -2.89
N LYS A 141 4.78 5.29 -2.10
CA LYS A 141 3.35 5.49 -2.37
C LYS A 141 2.57 5.72 -1.08
N MET A 142 1.50 6.50 -1.19
CA MET A 142 0.43 6.55 -0.21
C MET A 142 -0.87 6.10 -0.88
N TYR A 143 -1.62 5.22 -0.23
CA TYR A 143 -2.84 4.65 -0.79
C TYR A 143 -3.86 4.36 0.30
N LEU A 144 -5.11 4.21 -0.12
CA LEU A 144 -6.22 3.86 0.75
C LEU A 144 -6.52 2.36 0.60
N LYS A 145 -6.39 1.62 1.69
CA LYS A 145 -6.67 0.18 1.77
C LYS A 145 -7.68 -0.07 2.88
N ASN A 146 -8.81 -0.68 2.56
CA ASN A 146 -9.89 -0.92 3.52
C ASN A 146 -10.29 0.33 4.35
N GLY A 147 -10.38 1.50 3.69
CA GLY A 147 -10.73 2.77 4.35
C GLY A 147 -9.61 3.40 5.18
N ARG A 148 -8.44 2.77 5.32
CA ARG A 148 -7.28 3.26 6.08
C ARG A 148 -6.18 3.73 5.15
N LEU A 149 -5.55 4.85 5.50
CA LEU A 149 -4.37 5.32 4.77
C LEU A 149 -3.16 4.48 5.15
N LYS A 150 -2.48 3.98 4.13
CA LYS A 150 -1.26 3.19 4.19
C LYS A 150 -0.15 3.87 3.41
N ILE A 151 1.08 3.64 3.81
CA ILE A 151 2.28 4.09 3.12
C ILE A 151 3.13 2.89 2.77
N GLU A 152 3.58 2.84 1.54
CA GLU A 152 4.64 1.93 1.11
C GLU A 152 5.98 2.61 1.38
N LEU A 153 6.74 2.06 2.31
CA LEU A 153 8.06 2.54 2.71
C LEU A 153 9.12 1.66 2.08
N ALA A 154 10.06 2.26 1.36
CA ALA A 154 11.16 1.54 0.72
C ALA A 154 12.47 1.71 1.49
N VAL A 155 13.20 0.62 1.66
CA VAL A 155 14.64 0.63 1.97
C VAL A 155 15.36 0.89 0.65
N ALA A 156 16.10 1.97 0.58
CA ALA A 156 16.64 2.47 -0.68
C ALA A 156 18.10 2.92 -0.54
N LYS A 157 18.87 2.74 -1.62
CA LYS A 157 20.25 3.22 -1.76
C LYS A 157 20.30 4.35 -2.75
N GLY A 158 20.95 5.46 -2.40
CA GLY A 158 21.13 6.59 -3.31
C GLY A 158 21.86 6.20 -4.60
N LYS A 159 21.32 6.59 -5.75
CA LYS A 159 21.95 6.41 -7.06
C LYS A 159 23.10 7.40 -7.23
N LYS A 160 24.22 6.95 -7.82
CA LYS A 160 25.28 7.84 -8.27
C LYS A 160 24.82 8.64 -9.51
N LEU A 161 25.48 9.77 -9.79
CA LEU A 161 25.13 10.63 -10.93
C LEU A 161 25.16 9.87 -12.26
N TYR A 162 26.08 8.91 -12.42
CA TYR A 162 26.16 8.07 -13.62
C TYR A 162 24.89 7.20 -13.77
N ASP A 163 24.49 6.54 -12.72
CA ASP A 163 23.30 5.66 -12.71
C ASP A 163 22.01 6.44 -13.03
N LYS A 164 21.93 7.70 -12.58
CA LYS A 164 20.80 8.59 -12.91
C LYS A 164 20.73 8.88 -14.41
N ARG A 165 21.86 9.26 -15.02
CA ARG A 165 21.96 9.54 -16.46
C ARG A 165 21.61 8.31 -17.32
N GLU A 166 22.07 7.13 -16.91
CA GLU A 166 21.72 5.88 -17.59
C GLU A 166 20.22 5.56 -17.50
N THR A 167 19.64 5.76 -16.32
CA THR A 167 18.19 5.59 -16.10
C THR A 167 17.36 6.55 -16.99
N GLU A 168 17.82 7.79 -17.17
CA GLU A 168 17.17 8.78 -18.04
C GLU A 168 17.24 8.36 -19.50
N LYS A 169 18.43 8.04 -19.99
CA LYS A 169 18.62 7.56 -21.38
C LYS A 169 17.73 6.36 -21.70
N ARG A 170 17.66 5.40 -20.78
CA ARG A 170 16.78 4.22 -20.97
C ARG A 170 15.30 4.60 -21.03
N ARG A 171 14.84 5.53 -20.18
CA ARG A 171 13.45 6.01 -20.20
C ARG A 171 13.11 6.77 -21.48
N GLU A 172 14.06 7.55 -22.01
CA GLU A 172 13.90 8.26 -23.28
C GLU A 172 13.79 7.27 -24.43
N ALA A 173 14.70 6.31 -24.52
CA ALA A 173 14.65 5.25 -25.54
C ALA A 173 13.35 4.44 -25.49
N ASP A 174 12.88 4.07 -24.29
CA ASP A 174 11.59 3.38 -24.11
C ASP A 174 10.40 4.24 -24.56
N ARG A 175 10.47 5.57 -24.33
CA ARG A 175 9.41 6.50 -24.77
C ARG A 175 9.39 6.62 -26.29
N GLU A 176 10.55 6.76 -26.92
CA GLU A 176 10.69 6.82 -28.37
C GLU A 176 10.21 5.53 -29.04
N ALA A 177 10.61 4.37 -28.51
CA ALA A 177 10.15 3.08 -29.02
C ALA A 177 8.63 2.93 -28.97
N ARG A 178 8.01 3.36 -27.85
CA ARG A 178 6.54 3.35 -27.72
C ARG A 178 5.86 4.33 -28.66
N ALA A 179 6.44 5.49 -28.90
CA ALA A 179 5.92 6.47 -29.86
C ALA A 179 5.92 5.92 -31.28
N MET A 180 7.03 5.31 -31.71
CA MET A 180 7.16 4.66 -33.03
C MET A 180 6.16 3.51 -33.23
N LEU A 181 5.94 2.68 -32.19
CA LEU A 181 4.95 1.60 -32.25
C LEU A 181 3.52 2.13 -32.38
N LYS A 182 3.21 3.24 -31.69
CA LYS A 182 1.88 3.86 -31.76
C LYS A 182 1.63 4.52 -33.13
N GLU A 183 2.66 5.06 -33.77
CA GLU A 183 2.58 5.66 -35.10
C GLU A 183 2.37 4.58 -36.19
N ARG A 184 3.02 3.42 -36.07
CA ARG A 184 2.84 2.27 -36.97
C ARG A 184 1.47 1.59 -36.87
N SER A 185 0.76 1.78 -35.73
CA SER A 185 -0.56 1.17 -35.46
C SER A 185 -1.74 2.09 -35.85
N ARG A 186 -1.47 3.26 -36.43
CA ARG A 186 -2.45 4.18 -37.00
C ARG A 186 -2.52 4.08 -38.53
#